data_a5af1f991d2ed001a0fcabe02ef75473
#
_entry.id   a5af1f991d2ed001a0fcabe02ef75473
#
_cell.length_a   1.000
_cell.length_b   1.000
_cell.length_c   1.000
_cell.angle_alpha   90.00
_cell.angle_beta   90.00
_cell.angle_gamma   90.00
#
_symmetry.space_group_name_H-M   'P 1'
#
loop_
_entity.id
_entity.type
_entity.pdbx_description
1 polymer ?
#
loop_
_entity_poly.entity_id
_entity_poly.type
_entity_poly.pdbx_seq_one_letter_code
_entity_poly.pdbx_strand_id
1 'polypeptide(L)'
;MKVDVDVVIVGGGIAGLWTLARLRKEGYNAVLLEAEALGAGQTRYAQGIIHGGTKYALTGKITASSEAVANMPSIWRACLDGSGEVDLRNASLISEAHYLWSTANLASKITGFFASQVMRARTTALQPQQRPAIFQHGDFRGNIYRLDEPVFDTLSVLRALAGPVMSSIVAVKKQSLQLQSSALKFEASNGSAYELGFRKLILMAGQGNEGLLMSAGLSQPEMQLRPLKMVMMRGGLTEKVFAHCMGAGVNPRITITSHADKDNNIVWYLGGQLAEEGIKRTDSEQIKKAQREVAELIPWQNLDAVQWATLDINRAEVQYADGHRPDTFFAGEQDDIIAAWPTKLALAPMLAQQILELVSGIEKTTSALPDWLP
;
A
#
# COMPACT_ATOMS: atom_id res chain seq x y z
N MET A 1 22.41 -0.71 26.55
CA MET A 1 22.14 -2.16 26.77
C MET A 1 22.39 -2.89 25.47
N LYS A 2 23.01 -4.08 25.55
CA LYS A 2 23.29 -4.91 24.35
C LYS A 2 22.38 -6.15 24.35
N VAL A 3 21.80 -6.46 23.19
CA VAL A 3 20.95 -7.64 22.95
C VAL A 3 21.24 -8.18 21.57
N ASP A 4 21.26 -9.50 21.44
CA ASP A 4 21.39 -10.17 20.16
C ASP A 4 20.01 -10.74 19.75
N VAL A 5 19.64 -10.48 18.50
CA VAL A 5 18.40 -10.95 17.87
C VAL A 5 18.70 -11.62 16.53
N ASP A 6 17.75 -12.39 16.01
CA ASP A 6 17.94 -13.01 14.69
C ASP A 6 17.84 -11.98 13.57
N VAL A 7 16.80 -11.12 13.65
CA VAL A 7 16.46 -10.16 12.58
C VAL A 7 16.11 -8.81 13.19
N VAL A 8 16.71 -7.75 12.64
CA VAL A 8 16.27 -6.37 12.86
C VAL A 8 15.59 -5.86 11.60
N ILE A 9 14.40 -5.30 11.75
CA ILE A 9 13.66 -4.62 10.67
C ILE A 9 13.66 -3.12 10.95
N VAL A 10 13.99 -2.29 9.97
CA VAL A 10 13.88 -0.83 10.07
C VAL A 10 12.76 -0.33 9.18
N GLY A 11 11.71 0.24 9.80
CA GLY A 11 10.54 0.80 9.15
C GLY A 11 9.22 0.09 9.47
N GLY A 12 8.31 0.81 10.14
CA GLY A 12 7.00 0.33 10.60
C GLY A 12 5.86 0.58 9.60
N GLY A 13 6.14 0.56 8.31
CA GLY A 13 5.13 0.54 7.25
C GLY A 13 4.49 -0.85 7.08
N ILE A 14 3.61 -0.98 6.06
CA ILE A 14 2.93 -2.26 5.78
C ILE A 14 3.91 -3.42 5.57
N ALA A 15 5.01 -3.17 4.87
CA ALA A 15 6.03 -4.19 4.60
C ALA A 15 6.70 -4.68 5.88
N GLY A 16 7.20 -3.73 6.70
CA GLY A 16 7.89 -4.08 7.95
C GLY A 16 6.98 -4.80 8.95
N LEU A 17 5.75 -4.30 9.14
CA LEU A 17 4.80 -4.93 10.07
C LEU A 17 4.33 -6.31 9.59
N TRP A 18 4.07 -6.48 8.30
CA TRP A 18 3.71 -7.81 7.75
C TRP A 18 4.86 -8.80 7.91
N THR A 19 6.07 -8.37 7.57
CA THR A 19 7.29 -9.18 7.72
C THR A 19 7.55 -9.53 9.18
N LEU A 20 7.44 -8.56 10.11
CA LEU A 20 7.60 -8.82 11.54
C LEU A 20 6.60 -9.87 12.03
N ALA A 21 5.32 -9.70 11.70
CA ALA A 21 4.26 -10.65 12.11
C ALA A 21 4.56 -12.07 11.59
N ARG A 22 5.02 -12.21 10.34
CA ARG A 22 5.41 -13.48 9.75
C ARG A 22 6.64 -14.08 10.43
N LEU A 23 7.71 -13.31 10.61
CA LEU A 23 8.94 -13.77 11.24
C LEU A 23 8.69 -14.23 12.69
N ARG A 24 7.90 -13.47 13.46
CA ARG A 24 7.52 -13.86 14.83
C ARG A 24 6.69 -15.14 14.86
N LYS A 25 5.74 -15.30 13.91
CA LYS A 25 4.94 -16.52 13.76
C LYS A 25 5.80 -17.74 13.43
N GLU A 26 6.84 -17.55 12.62
CA GLU A 26 7.81 -18.59 12.27
C GLU A 26 8.88 -18.85 13.39
N GLY A 27 8.80 -18.14 14.50
CA GLY A 27 9.67 -18.33 15.67
C GLY A 27 11.02 -17.63 15.62
N TYR A 28 11.22 -16.70 14.67
CA TYR A 28 12.41 -15.84 14.69
C TYR A 28 12.32 -14.81 15.81
N ASN A 29 13.46 -14.55 16.45
CA ASN A 29 13.61 -13.45 17.38
C ASN A 29 13.84 -12.15 16.61
N ALA A 30 12.74 -11.56 16.12
CA ALA A 30 12.75 -10.38 15.25
C ALA A 30 12.26 -9.14 15.99
N VAL A 31 12.94 -7.99 15.77
CA VAL A 31 12.62 -6.67 16.32
C VAL A 31 12.45 -5.67 15.20
N LEU A 32 11.43 -4.81 15.30
CA LEU A 32 11.18 -3.72 14.36
C LEU A 32 11.47 -2.37 15.00
N LEU A 33 12.23 -1.53 14.33
CA LEU A 33 12.56 -0.16 14.72
C LEU A 33 11.76 0.82 13.86
N GLU A 34 11.02 1.75 14.50
CA GLU A 34 10.27 2.81 13.82
C GLU A 34 10.61 4.17 14.42
N ALA A 35 10.93 5.13 13.55
CA ALA A 35 11.40 6.45 13.95
C ALA A 35 10.32 7.54 13.98
N GLU A 36 9.14 7.25 13.47
CA GLU A 36 7.99 8.17 13.47
C GLU A 36 6.78 7.44 14.09
N ALA A 37 5.69 7.36 13.37
CA ALA A 37 4.53 6.54 13.77
C ALA A 37 4.37 5.39 12.80
N LEU A 38 3.79 4.28 13.26
CA LEU A 38 3.50 3.14 12.39
C LEU A 38 2.70 3.60 11.16
N GLY A 39 3.25 3.30 9.98
CA GLY A 39 2.67 3.70 8.71
C GLY A 39 2.78 5.18 8.35
N ALA A 40 3.53 6.00 9.06
CA ALA A 40 3.65 7.45 8.84
C ALA A 40 4.12 7.82 7.42
N GLY A 41 4.85 6.94 6.76
CA GLY A 41 5.25 7.09 5.36
C GLY A 41 4.09 6.84 4.39
N GLN A 42 4.39 6.27 3.23
CA GLN A 42 3.41 6.10 2.15
C GLN A 42 2.24 5.13 2.46
N THR A 43 2.34 4.28 3.48
CA THR A 43 1.28 3.31 3.81
C THR A 43 -0.03 3.98 4.21
N ARG A 44 -0.01 4.97 5.10
CA ARG A 44 -1.22 5.67 5.56
C ARG A 44 -1.93 6.43 4.45
N TYR A 45 -1.23 6.74 3.38
CA TYR A 45 -1.75 7.48 2.23
C TYR A 45 -2.17 6.57 1.08
N ALA A 46 -2.07 5.25 1.25
CA ALA A 46 -2.56 4.31 0.26
C ALA A 46 -4.10 4.28 0.25
N GLN A 47 -4.68 4.08 -0.93
CA GLN A 47 -6.14 4.00 -1.10
C GLN A 47 -6.76 2.71 -0.54
N GLY A 48 -5.96 1.79 -0.02
CA GLY A 48 -6.43 0.55 0.60
C GLY A 48 -6.88 -0.54 -0.37
N ILE A 49 -6.78 -0.34 -1.68
CA ILE A 49 -7.24 -1.27 -2.70
C ILE A 49 -6.26 -2.45 -2.80
N ILE A 50 -6.77 -3.67 -2.65
CA ILE A 50 -6.00 -4.88 -2.88
C ILE A 50 -6.23 -5.36 -4.31
N HIS A 51 -5.37 -4.87 -5.20
CA HIS A 51 -5.47 -5.19 -6.62
C HIS A 51 -5.25 -6.67 -6.92
N GLY A 52 -6.13 -7.24 -7.75
CA GLY A 52 -6.08 -8.61 -8.26
C GLY A 52 -5.52 -8.75 -9.68
N GLY A 53 -4.77 -7.74 -10.15
CA GLY A 53 -4.14 -7.80 -11.47
C GLY A 53 -5.06 -7.49 -12.66
N THR A 54 -6.34 -7.17 -12.43
CA THR A 54 -7.30 -6.85 -13.49
C THR A 54 -6.81 -5.71 -14.39
N LYS A 55 -6.11 -4.73 -13.81
CA LYS A 55 -5.50 -3.60 -14.53
C LYS A 55 -4.40 -4.04 -15.51
N TYR A 56 -3.62 -5.06 -15.17
CA TYR A 56 -2.52 -5.55 -16.05
C TYR A 56 -3.05 -6.33 -17.25
N ALA A 57 -4.16 -7.04 -17.07
CA ALA A 57 -4.83 -7.71 -18.18
C ALA A 57 -5.36 -6.70 -19.23
N LEU A 58 -5.68 -5.43 -18.81
CA LEU A 58 -6.02 -4.34 -19.72
C LEU A 58 -4.91 -3.97 -20.70
N THR A 59 -3.65 -4.24 -20.34
CA THR A 59 -2.49 -3.95 -21.20
C THR A 59 -2.16 -5.08 -22.19
N GLY A 60 -2.90 -6.21 -22.15
CA GLY A 60 -2.63 -7.39 -22.95
C GLY A 60 -1.35 -8.15 -22.56
N LYS A 61 -0.67 -7.72 -21.49
CA LYS A 61 0.55 -8.37 -21.00
C LYS A 61 0.23 -9.19 -19.76
N ILE A 62 -0.07 -10.48 -19.95
CA ILE A 62 -0.08 -11.45 -18.85
C ILE A 62 1.36 -11.83 -18.59
N THR A 63 1.94 -11.34 -17.50
CA THR A 63 3.28 -11.70 -17.02
C THR A 63 3.15 -12.57 -15.78
N ALA A 64 4.18 -13.32 -15.41
CA ALA A 64 4.22 -14.09 -14.17
C ALA A 64 3.92 -13.21 -12.93
N SER A 65 4.35 -11.93 -12.96
CA SER A 65 4.04 -10.96 -11.92
C SER A 65 2.54 -10.58 -11.87
N SER A 66 1.85 -10.59 -13.02
CA SER A 66 0.40 -10.33 -13.05
C SER A 66 -0.41 -11.51 -12.50
N GLU A 67 0.09 -12.73 -12.62
CA GLU A 67 -0.53 -13.92 -12.02
C GLU A 67 -0.34 -13.94 -10.50
N ALA A 68 0.85 -13.58 -10.01
CA ALA A 68 1.12 -13.47 -8.58
C ALA A 68 0.25 -12.40 -7.91
N VAL A 69 0.11 -11.21 -8.52
CA VAL A 69 -0.79 -10.15 -8.04
C VAL A 69 -2.26 -10.61 -8.08
N ALA A 70 -2.61 -11.50 -9.00
CA ALA A 70 -3.97 -12.02 -9.14
C ALA A 70 -4.51 -12.70 -7.89
N ASN A 71 -3.65 -13.32 -7.10
CA ASN A 71 -4.03 -14.06 -5.89
C ASN A 71 -4.06 -13.17 -4.63
N MET A 72 -3.63 -11.90 -4.73
CA MET A 72 -3.59 -11.02 -3.56
C MET A 72 -4.95 -10.83 -2.88
N PRO A 73 -6.08 -10.62 -3.60
CA PRO A 73 -7.37 -10.52 -2.95
C PRO A 73 -7.72 -11.74 -2.09
N SER A 74 -7.46 -12.96 -2.55
CA SER A 74 -7.74 -14.18 -1.78
C SER A 74 -6.82 -14.33 -0.57
N ILE A 75 -5.53 -14.01 -0.69
CA ILE A 75 -4.58 -14.03 0.43
C ILE A 75 -5.00 -13.04 1.52
N TRP A 76 -5.36 -11.81 1.14
CA TRP A 76 -5.79 -10.80 2.10
C TRP A 76 -7.12 -11.17 2.77
N ARG A 77 -8.07 -11.78 2.03
CA ARG A 77 -9.32 -12.30 2.60
C ARG A 77 -9.06 -13.43 3.60
N ALA A 78 -8.18 -14.37 3.28
CA ALA A 78 -7.79 -15.43 4.21
C ALA A 78 -7.18 -14.86 5.49
N CYS A 79 -6.38 -13.79 5.41
CA CYS A 79 -5.87 -13.09 6.59
C CYS A 79 -7.01 -12.42 7.38
N LEU A 80 -8.00 -11.84 6.72
CA LEU A 80 -9.17 -11.23 7.35
C LEU A 80 -10.04 -12.28 8.06
N ASP A 81 -10.16 -13.49 7.50
CA ASP A 81 -10.88 -14.62 8.10
C ASP A 81 -10.08 -15.32 9.21
N GLY A 82 -8.81 -14.97 9.39
CA GLY A 82 -7.91 -15.58 10.38
C GLY A 82 -7.30 -16.92 9.95
N SER A 83 -7.55 -17.38 8.71
CA SER A 83 -6.96 -18.60 8.14
C SER A 83 -5.65 -18.33 7.37
N GLY A 84 -5.28 -17.05 7.21
CA GLY A 84 -4.13 -16.62 6.43
C GLY A 84 -2.80 -16.64 7.18
N GLU A 85 -1.81 -16.09 6.52
CA GLU A 85 -0.44 -16.06 7.03
C GLU A 85 -0.22 -15.07 8.19
N VAL A 86 -1.04 -14.03 8.29
CA VAL A 86 -1.14 -13.09 9.41
C VAL A 86 -2.60 -12.93 9.84
N ASP A 87 -2.84 -12.41 11.03
CA ASP A 87 -4.19 -12.20 11.56
C ASP A 87 -4.67 -10.77 11.31
N LEU A 88 -5.62 -10.60 10.39
CA LEU A 88 -6.26 -9.33 10.09
C LEU A 88 -7.72 -9.26 10.52
N ARG A 89 -8.21 -10.16 11.41
CA ARG A 89 -9.61 -10.17 11.86
C ARG A 89 -10.07 -8.85 12.50
N ASN A 90 -9.12 -8.10 13.06
CA ASN A 90 -9.38 -6.78 13.64
C ASN A 90 -9.19 -5.62 12.63
N ALA A 91 -8.90 -5.91 11.36
CA ALA A 91 -8.83 -4.90 10.32
C ALA A 91 -10.22 -4.59 9.75
N SER A 92 -10.43 -3.36 9.34
CA SER A 92 -11.69 -2.91 8.76
C SER A 92 -11.68 -3.05 7.25
N LEU A 93 -12.54 -3.91 6.72
CA LEU A 93 -12.87 -3.97 5.30
C LEU A 93 -13.88 -2.86 4.99
N ILE A 94 -13.51 -1.87 4.21
CA ILE A 94 -14.37 -0.71 3.91
C ILE A 94 -15.15 -0.87 2.60
N SER A 95 -14.73 -1.81 1.74
CA SER A 95 -15.52 -2.30 0.60
C SER A 95 -15.13 -3.73 0.25
N GLU A 96 -16.13 -4.58 0.00
CA GLU A 96 -15.95 -5.96 -0.47
C GLU A 96 -15.39 -6.05 -1.89
N ALA A 97 -15.55 -4.99 -2.68
CA ALA A 97 -15.16 -4.95 -4.06
C ALA A 97 -14.75 -3.54 -4.47
N HIS A 98 -13.95 -3.46 -5.49
CA HIS A 98 -13.70 -2.23 -6.23
C HIS A 98 -14.46 -2.29 -7.55
N TYR A 99 -14.81 -1.13 -8.12
CA TYR A 99 -15.56 -1.08 -9.36
C TYR A 99 -14.73 -0.41 -10.45
N LEU A 100 -15.04 -0.76 -11.67
CA LEU A 100 -14.51 -0.11 -12.85
C LEU A 100 -15.67 0.41 -13.66
N TRP A 101 -15.66 1.71 -13.98
CA TRP A 101 -16.68 2.28 -14.85
C TRP A 101 -16.10 3.02 -16.05
N SER A 102 -16.93 3.20 -17.05
CA SER A 102 -16.61 4.01 -18.22
C SER A 102 -17.68 5.05 -18.48
N THR A 103 -17.30 6.14 -19.13
CA THR A 103 -18.26 7.04 -19.78
C THR A 103 -18.91 6.37 -20.99
N ALA A 104 -20.04 6.90 -21.46
CA ALA A 104 -20.77 6.39 -22.62
C ALA A 104 -19.87 6.23 -23.88
N ASN A 105 -18.98 7.21 -24.10
CA ASN A 105 -18.09 7.23 -25.29
C ASN A 105 -17.04 6.12 -25.31
N LEU A 106 -16.74 5.51 -24.15
CA LEU A 106 -15.76 4.44 -24.02
C LEU A 106 -16.40 3.07 -23.71
N ALA A 107 -17.72 3.03 -23.55
CA ALA A 107 -18.45 1.83 -23.14
C ALA A 107 -18.19 0.64 -24.08
N SER A 108 -18.18 0.86 -25.40
CA SER A 108 -17.96 -0.21 -26.39
C SER A 108 -16.53 -0.80 -26.35
N LYS A 109 -15.51 0.06 -26.16
CA LYS A 109 -14.11 -0.39 -26.05
C LYS A 109 -13.90 -1.25 -24.82
N ILE A 110 -14.49 -0.85 -23.69
CA ILE A 110 -14.39 -1.58 -22.43
C ILE A 110 -15.17 -2.87 -22.48
N THR A 111 -16.35 -2.90 -23.09
CA THR A 111 -17.13 -4.13 -23.27
C THR A 111 -16.37 -5.17 -24.11
N GLY A 112 -15.73 -4.77 -25.21
CA GLY A 112 -14.92 -5.67 -26.02
C GLY A 112 -13.76 -6.28 -25.25
N PHE A 113 -13.14 -5.51 -24.38
CA PHE A 113 -12.04 -5.97 -23.54
C PHE A 113 -12.52 -7.02 -22.50
N PHE A 114 -13.59 -6.75 -21.76
CA PHE A 114 -14.15 -7.67 -20.77
C PHE A 114 -14.85 -8.90 -21.38
N ALA A 115 -15.02 -8.94 -22.70
CA ALA A 115 -15.50 -10.13 -23.41
C ALA A 115 -14.47 -11.27 -23.44
N SER A 116 -13.18 -11.01 -23.16
CA SER A 116 -12.16 -12.05 -23.10
C SER A 116 -12.41 -13.04 -21.95
N GLN A 117 -12.09 -14.33 -22.16
CA GLN A 117 -12.37 -15.41 -21.21
C GLN A 117 -11.64 -15.22 -19.86
N VAL A 118 -10.42 -14.67 -19.88
CA VAL A 118 -9.61 -14.41 -18.69
C VAL A 118 -10.22 -13.31 -17.81
N MET A 119 -10.83 -12.30 -18.43
CA MET A 119 -11.44 -11.19 -17.71
C MET A 119 -12.81 -11.54 -17.12
N ARG A 120 -13.58 -12.41 -17.80
CA ARG A 120 -14.88 -12.89 -17.28
C ARG A 120 -14.78 -13.64 -15.96
N ALA A 121 -13.63 -14.27 -15.69
CA ALA A 121 -13.40 -14.98 -14.43
C ALA A 121 -13.16 -14.04 -13.23
N ARG A 122 -12.82 -12.76 -13.49
CA ARG A 122 -12.40 -11.79 -12.45
C ARG A 122 -13.30 -10.57 -12.36
N THR A 123 -14.25 -10.42 -13.27
CA THR A 123 -15.10 -9.24 -13.36
C THR A 123 -16.53 -9.61 -13.65
N THR A 124 -17.47 -8.90 -13.04
CA THR A 124 -18.90 -9.07 -13.27
C THR A 124 -19.49 -7.77 -13.77
N ALA A 125 -20.08 -7.78 -14.97
CA ALA A 125 -20.85 -6.65 -15.48
C ALA A 125 -22.13 -6.49 -14.65
N LEU A 126 -22.40 -5.28 -14.16
CA LEU A 126 -23.53 -5.01 -13.28
C LEU A 126 -24.74 -4.48 -14.03
N GLN A 127 -25.90 -5.09 -13.76
CA GLN A 127 -27.20 -4.54 -14.18
C GLN A 127 -27.50 -3.24 -13.40
N PRO A 128 -28.35 -2.34 -13.93
CA PRO A 128 -28.61 -1.05 -13.29
C PRO A 128 -28.92 -1.13 -11.78
N GLN A 129 -29.70 -2.13 -11.37
CA GLN A 129 -30.14 -2.32 -9.96
C GLN A 129 -29.03 -2.83 -9.04
N GLN A 130 -27.97 -3.40 -9.60
CA GLN A 130 -26.82 -3.96 -8.89
C GLN A 130 -25.67 -2.95 -8.71
N ARG A 131 -25.79 -1.78 -9.35
CA ARG A 131 -24.74 -0.74 -9.31
C ARG A 131 -24.65 -0.10 -7.94
N PRO A 132 -23.49 0.39 -7.51
CA PRO A 132 -23.41 1.29 -6.36
C PRO A 132 -24.39 2.47 -6.51
N ALA A 133 -24.96 2.93 -5.41
CA ALA A 133 -26.06 3.90 -5.39
C ALA A 133 -25.78 5.13 -6.26
N ILE A 134 -24.58 5.68 -6.18
CA ILE A 134 -24.17 6.86 -7.00
C ILE A 134 -24.30 6.62 -8.51
N PHE A 135 -24.15 5.38 -8.99
CA PHE A 135 -24.25 4.99 -10.40
C PHE A 135 -25.65 4.46 -10.80
N GLN A 136 -26.61 4.51 -9.90
CA GLN A 136 -28.01 4.23 -10.18
C GLN A 136 -28.76 5.48 -10.65
N HIS A 137 -28.10 6.66 -10.63
CA HIS A 137 -28.70 7.91 -11.10
C HIS A 137 -29.14 7.82 -12.56
N GLY A 138 -30.31 8.40 -12.87
CA GLY A 138 -30.93 8.34 -14.19
C GLY A 138 -30.08 8.89 -15.34
N ASP A 139 -29.10 9.74 -15.06
CA ASP A 139 -28.20 10.32 -16.07
C ASP A 139 -26.93 9.49 -16.31
N PHE A 140 -26.69 8.45 -15.52
CA PHE A 140 -25.56 7.57 -15.77
C PHE A 140 -25.76 6.74 -17.06
N ARG A 141 -24.84 6.88 -18.02
CA ARG A 141 -24.91 6.20 -19.35
C ARG A 141 -23.78 5.21 -19.59
N GLY A 142 -22.90 4.99 -18.61
CA GLY A 142 -21.75 4.12 -18.74
C GLY A 142 -22.03 2.67 -18.39
N ASN A 143 -20.98 1.86 -18.48
CA ASN A 143 -20.95 0.47 -17.99
C ASN A 143 -20.18 0.41 -16.68
N ILE A 144 -20.58 -0.51 -15.79
CA ILE A 144 -19.91 -0.80 -14.54
C ILE A 144 -19.61 -2.28 -14.45
N TYR A 145 -18.38 -2.57 -14.02
CA TYR A 145 -17.90 -3.92 -13.73
C TYR A 145 -17.47 -3.98 -12.27
N ARG A 146 -17.90 -5.01 -11.56
CA ARG A 146 -17.41 -5.34 -10.22
C ARG A 146 -16.10 -6.10 -10.37
N LEU A 147 -15.07 -5.64 -9.66
CA LEU A 147 -13.77 -6.30 -9.52
C LEU A 147 -13.74 -6.97 -8.15
N ASP A 148 -13.21 -8.20 -8.08
CA ASP A 148 -13.00 -8.89 -6.80
C ASP A 148 -11.75 -8.36 -6.10
N GLU A 149 -11.72 -7.06 -5.86
CA GLU A 149 -10.62 -6.32 -5.26
C GLU A 149 -11.13 -5.63 -3.98
N PRO A 150 -10.92 -6.22 -2.79
CA PRO A 150 -11.37 -5.62 -1.53
C PRO A 150 -10.60 -4.34 -1.22
N VAL A 151 -11.23 -3.44 -0.47
CA VAL A 151 -10.62 -2.19 -0.01
C VAL A 151 -10.60 -2.15 1.51
N PHE A 152 -9.42 -1.97 2.09
CA PHE A 152 -9.21 -1.94 3.53
C PHE A 152 -8.94 -0.52 4.04
N ASP A 153 -9.35 -0.25 5.27
CA ASP A 153 -8.81 0.87 6.03
C ASP A 153 -7.35 0.57 6.39
N THR A 154 -6.41 1.32 5.82
CA THR A 154 -4.98 1.05 5.97
C THR A 154 -4.48 1.19 7.41
N LEU A 155 -5.06 2.12 8.19
CA LEU A 155 -4.66 2.31 9.58
C LEU A 155 -5.17 1.16 10.47
N SER A 156 -6.33 0.58 10.17
CA SER A 156 -6.83 -0.60 10.88
C SER A 156 -5.98 -1.83 10.58
N VAL A 157 -5.52 -1.99 9.33
CA VAL A 157 -4.59 -3.06 8.94
C VAL A 157 -3.29 -2.97 9.73
N LEU A 158 -2.69 -1.77 9.81
CA LEU A 158 -1.46 -1.57 10.58
C LEU A 158 -1.65 -1.91 12.07
N ARG A 159 -2.78 -1.50 12.66
CA ARG A 159 -3.10 -1.84 14.06
C ARG A 159 -3.29 -3.34 14.27
N ALA A 160 -3.96 -4.02 13.33
CA ALA A 160 -4.16 -5.47 13.40
C ALA A 160 -2.82 -6.23 13.32
N LEU A 161 -1.91 -5.81 12.43
CA LEU A 161 -0.58 -6.40 12.31
C LEU A 161 0.30 -6.13 13.53
N ALA A 162 0.28 -4.90 14.05
CA ALA A 162 1.14 -4.50 15.17
C ALA A 162 0.70 -5.11 16.50
N GLY A 163 -0.60 -5.24 16.75
CA GLY A 163 -1.16 -5.65 18.04
C GLY A 163 -0.50 -6.92 18.61
N PRO A 164 -0.47 -8.05 17.89
CA PRO A 164 0.11 -9.30 18.39
C PRO A 164 1.63 -9.26 18.63
N VAL A 165 2.34 -8.34 18.00
CA VAL A 165 3.81 -8.23 18.01
C VAL A 165 4.32 -6.91 18.59
N MET A 166 3.48 -6.20 19.33
CA MET A 166 3.78 -4.86 19.86
C MET A 166 5.05 -4.87 20.73
N SER A 167 5.28 -5.90 21.53
CA SER A 167 6.49 -6.09 22.34
C SER A 167 7.78 -6.26 21.52
N SER A 168 7.68 -6.42 20.22
CA SER A 168 8.82 -6.51 19.30
C SER A 168 9.00 -5.23 18.47
N ILE A 169 8.24 -4.16 18.77
CA ILE A 169 8.30 -2.88 18.06
C ILE A 169 8.90 -1.83 18.99
N VAL A 170 9.98 -1.20 18.54
CA VAL A 170 10.69 -0.18 19.30
C VAL A 170 10.60 1.16 18.59
N ALA A 171 10.06 2.16 19.28
CA ALA A 171 10.08 3.53 18.82
C ALA A 171 11.48 4.14 19.06
N VAL A 172 12.12 4.64 17.99
CA VAL A 172 13.49 5.16 18.05
C VAL A 172 13.56 6.62 17.62
N LYS A 173 14.57 7.36 18.08
CA LYS A 173 14.83 8.71 17.58
C LYS A 173 15.41 8.63 16.16
N LYS A 174 14.81 9.34 15.22
CA LYS A 174 15.10 9.27 13.77
C LYS A 174 16.58 9.37 13.40
N GLN A 175 17.33 10.22 14.08
CA GLN A 175 18.75 10.47 13.77
C GLN A 175 19.72 9.66 14.63
N SER A 176 19.21 8.75 15.47
CA SER A 176 20.03 7.98 16.39
C SER A 176 20.53 6.66 15.84
N LEU A 177 19.98 6.19 14.72
CA LEU A 177 20.35 4.90 14.11
C LEU A 177 21.76 4.96 13.56
N GLN A 178 22.65 4.12 14.11
CA GLN A 178 24.05 3.99 13.70
C GLN A 178 24.34 2.50 13.42
N LEU A 179 24.53 2.20 12.15
CA LEU A 179 24.88 0.86 11.72
C LEU A 179 26.38 0.62 11.94
N GLN A 180 26.70 -0.50 12.58
CA GLN A 180 28.05 -1.07 12.73
C GLN A 180 27.99 -2.48 12.13
N SER A 181 29.11 -3.05 11.69
CA SER A 181 29.17 -4.28 10.88
C SER A 181 28.08 -5.35 11.15
N SER A 182 27.81 -5.70 12.39
CA SER A 182 26.79 -6.71 12.78
C SER A 182 25.90 -6.24 13.94
N ALA A 183 25.83 -4.93 14.18
CA ALA A 183 25.02 -4.35 15.24
C ALA A 183 24.45 -2.99 14.84
N LEU A 184 23.30 -2.67 15.38
CA LEU A 184 22.65 -1.36 15.22
C LEU A 184 22.56 -0.67 16.58
N LYS A 185 23.16 0.49 16.68
CA LYS A 185 23.05 1.37 17.88
C LYS A 185 21.97 2.40 17.64
N PHE A 186 21.18 2.67 18.65
CA PHE A 186 20.14 3.70 18.59
C PHE A 186 19.76 4.18 20.00
N GLU A 187 19.08 5.32 20.02
CA GLU A 187 18.38 5.83 21.19
C GLU A 187 16.88 5.62 21.00
N ALA A 188 16.25 4.90 21.93
CA ALA A 188 14.81 4.74 21.95
C ALA A 188 14.11 6.05 22.34
N SER A 189 12.83 6.19 22.02
CA SER A 189 12.04 7.41 22.30
C SER A 189 11.97 7.74 23.79
N ASN A 190 12.16 6.74 24.68
CA ASN A 190 12.26 6.94 26.13
C ASN A 190 13.63 7.48 26.62
N GLY A 191 14.58 7.72 25.70
CA GLY A 191 15.92 8.22 26.01
C GLY A 191 16.97 7.15 26.32
N SER A 192 16.62 5.87 26.33
CA SER A 192 17.55 4.79 26.59
C SER A 192 18.38 4.44 25.35
N ALA A 193 19.67 4.20 25.51
CA ALA A 193 20.57 3.79 24.44
C ALA A 193 20.68 2.26 24.38
N TYR A 194 20.54 1.72 23.18
CA TYR A 194 20.59 0.29 22.90
C TYR A 194 21.59 -0.04 21.81
N GLU A 195 22.05 -1.30 21.82
CA GLU A 195 22.83 -1.93 20.77
C GLU A 195 22.19 -3.28 20.49
N LEU A 196 21.64 -3.46 19.28
CA LEU A 196 21.11 -4.74 18.80
C LEU A 196 22.13 -5.40 17.88
N GLY A 197 22.70 -6.53 18.31
CA GLY A 197 23.37 -7.46 17.41
C GLY A 197 22.33 -8.20 16.58
N PHE A 198 22.61 -8.44 15.31
CA PHE A 198 21.70 -9.13 14.40
C PHE A 198 22.45 -10.10 13.49
N ARG A 199 21.72 -11.11 12.99
CA ARG A 199 22.17 -11.98 11.90
C ARG A 199 21.74 -11.47 10.54
N LYS A 200 20.56 -10.79 10.47
CA LYS A 200 20.08 -10.09 9.27
C LYS A 200 19.46 -8.75 9.65
N LEU A 201 19.78 -7.73 8.86
CA LEU A 201 19.16 -6.40 8.92
C LEU A 201 18.29 -6.19 7.68
N ILE A 202 17.01 -5.86 7.88
CA ILE A 202 16.06 -5.65 6.79
C ILE A 202 15.63 -4.20 6.76
N LEU A 203 15.95 -3.50 5.67
CA LEU A 203 15.63 -2.11 5.45
C LEU A 203 14.29 -2.00 4.70
N MET A 204 13.24 -1.61 5.41
CA MET A 204 11.86 -1.43 4.92
C MET A 204 11.32 -0.02 5.23
N ALA A 205 12.21 0.95 5.37
CA ALA A 205 11.90 2.32 5.74
C ALA A 205 11.37 3.18 4.56
N GLY A 206 10.99 2.55 3.44
CA GLY A 206 10.49 3.25 2.27
C GLY A 206 11.50 4.28 1.74
N GLN A 207 11.16 5.58 1.84
CA GLN A 207 12.08 6.66 1.45
C GLN A 207 13.35 6.72 2.33
N GLY A 208 13.29 6.23 3.56
CA GLY A 208 14.45 6.21 4.46
C GLY A 208 15.50 5.16 4.09
N ASN A 209 15.20 4.19 3.23
CA ASN A 209 16.14 3.15 2.85
C ASN A 209 17.42 3.71 2.20
N GLU A 210 17.33 4.77 1.39
CA GLU A 210 18.49 5.38 0.74
C GLU A 210 19.55 5.81 1.74
N GLY A 211 19.16 6.59 2.76
CA GLY A 211 20.08 7.03 3.80
C GLY A 211 20.62 5.89 4.66
N LEU A 212 19.83 4.83 4.88
CA LEU A 212 20.28 3.64 5.62
C LEU A 212 21.28 2.82 4.81
N LEU A 213 21.06 2.64 3.51
CA LEU A 213 22.02 1.99 2.61
C LEU A 213 23.35 2.76 2.56
N MET A 214 23.28 4.08 2.39
CA MET A 214 24.49 4.93 2.42
C MET A 214 25.25 4.79 3.75
N SER A 215 24.57 4.77 4.88
CA SER A 215 25.19 4.59 6.21
C SER A 215 25.76 3.19 6.40
N ALA A 216 25.27 2.19 5.65
CA ALA A 216 25.84 0.86 5.56
C ALA A 216 27.04 0.74 4.59
N GLY A 217 27.41 1.82 3.90
CA GLY A 217 28.44 1.80 2.86
C GLY A 217 27.99 1.18 1.54
N LEU A 218 26.67 1.00 1.35
CA LEU A 218 26.06 0.38 0.18
C LEU A 218 25.57 1.46 -0.79
N SER A 219 25.93 1.34 -2.06
CA SER A 219 25.44 2.19 -3.15
C SER A 219 24.31 1.57 -3.96
N GLN A 220 24.03 0.30 -3.73
CA GLN A 220 22.98 -0.46 -4.39
C GLN A 220 22.07 -1.15 -3.36
N PRO A 221 20.79 -1.37 -3.67
CA PRO A 221 20.08 -0.89 -4.87
C PRO A 221 19.81 0.62 -4.80
N GLU A 222 19.84 1.29 -5.96
CA GLU A 222 19.38 2.68 -6.07
C GLU A 222 17.87 2.79 -5.87
N MET A 223 17.43 3.93 -5.34
CA MET A 223 16.03 4.23 -5.10
C MET A 223 15.57 5.42 -5.93
N GLN A 224 14.31 5.38 -6.36
CA GLN A 224 13.63 6.53 -6.96
C GLN A 224 12.38 6.93 -6.18
N LEU A 225 12.05 8.20 -6.24
CA LEU A 225 10.78 8.74 -5.76
C LEU A 225 9.84 8.99 -6.93
N ARG A 226 8.62 8.50 -6.81
CA ARG A 226 7.54 8.76 -7.77
C ARG A 226 6.43 9.54 -7.07
N PRO A 227 6.43 10.86 -7.22
CA PRO A 227 5.48 11.72 -6.55
C PRO A 227 4.07 11.57 -7.12
N LEU A 228 3.08 11.85 -6.27
CA LEU A 228 1.67 12.01 -6.60
C LEU A 228 1.15 13.27 -5.91
N LYS A 229 0.22 13.96 -6.56
CA LYS A 229 -0.60 15.00 -5.91
C LYS A 229 -2.04 14.53 -5.88
N MET A 230 -2.41 13.87 -4.79
CA MET A 230 -3.76 13.38 -4.54
C MET A 230 -4.71 14.55 -4.21
N VAL A 231 -6.01 14.31 -4.37
CA VAL A 231 -7.04 15.29 -3.98
C VAL A 231 -8.02 14.63 -3.02
N MET A 232 -8.44 15.37 -2.01
CA MET A 232 -9.47 14.98 -1.04
C MET A 232 -10.68 15.88 -1.19
N MET A 233 -11.85 15.27 -1.11
CA MET A 233 -13.16 15.94 -1.09
C MET A 233 -13.86 15.59 0.22
N ARG A 234 -14.41 16.59 0.93
CA ARG A 234 -15.16 16.43 2.16
C ARG A 234 -16.35 17.39 2.21
N GLY A 235 -17.44 16.98 2.87
CA GLY A 235 -18.66 17.76 2.99
C GLY A 235 -19.59 17.57 1.79
N GLY A 236 -20.91 17.51 2.04
CA GLY A 236 -21.92 17.30 1.01
C GLY A 236 -21.89 15.95 0.29
N LEU A 237 -21.06 15.00 0.74
CA LEU A 237 -20.97 13.65 0.17
C LEU A 237 -21.89 12.70 0.94
N THR A 238 -22.84 12.07 0.23
CA THR A 238 -23.79 11.12 0.82
C THR A 238 -23.47 9.67 0.47
N GLU A 239 -22.73 9.44 -0.62
CA GLU A 239 -22.49 8.11 -1.15
C GLU A 239 -21.00 7.73 -1.08
N LYS A 240 -20.74 6.47 -0.72
CA LYS A 240 -19.40 5.90 -0.79
C LYS A 240 -19.10 5.44 -2.22
N VAL A 241 -17.89 5.73 -2.70
CA VAL A 241 -17.41 5.35 -4.03
C VAL A 241 -16.08 4.62 -3.90
N PHE A 242 -15.98 3.44 -4.51
CA PHE A 242 -14.76 2.64 -4.60
C PHE A 242 -14.60 2.21 -6.05
N ALA A 243 -14.11 3.12 -6.90
CA ALA A 243 -14.18 2.86 -8.33
C ALA A 243 -13.07 3.55 -9.14
N HIS A 244 -12.67 2.89 -10.24
CA HIS A 244 -11.81 3.42 -11.27
C HIS A 244 -12.65 3.89 -12.46
N CYS A 245 -12.48 5.13 -12.90
CA CYS A 245 -12.97 5.59 -14.20
C CYS A 245 -11.91 5.34 -15.27
N MET A 246 -12.24 4.56 -16.28
CA MET A 246 -11.33 4.37 -17.40
C MET A 246 -11.39 5.55 -18.36
N GLY A 247 -10.21 6.03 -18.76
CA GLY A 247 -10.01 7.00 -19.82
C GLY A 247 -9.61 6.32 -21.13
N ALA A 248 -9.09 7.12 -22.06
CA ALA A 248 -8.56 6.63 -23.33
C ALA A 248 -7.23 5.85 -23.16
N GLY A 249 -6.52 6.08 -22.05
CA GLY A 249 -5.24 5.45 -21.71
C GLY A 249 -5.39 4.16 -20.89
N VAL A 250 -4.25 3.57 -20.58
CA VAL A 250 -4.16 2.34 -19.77
C VAL A 250 -4.43 2.61 -18.28
N ASN A 251 -4.05 3.80 -17.79
CA ASN A 251 -4.27 4.18 -16.41
C ASN A 251 -5.68 4.74 -16.24
N PRO A 252 -6.35 4.45 -15.09
CA PRO A 252 -7.61 5.10 -14.78
C PRO A 252 -7.47 6.62 -14.82
N ARG A 253 -8.39 7.32 -15.49
CA ARG A 253 -8.49 8.76 -15.53
C ARG A 253 -8.60 9.34 -14.12
N ILE A 254 -9.45 8.71 -13.30
CA ILE A 254 -9.60 8.97 -11.87
C ILE A 254 -9.84 7.66 -11.12
N THR A 255 -9.31 7.57 -9.91
CA THR A 255 -9.62 6.52 -8.94
C THR A 255 -10.23 7.17 -7.72
N ILE A 256 -11.39 6.73 -7.29
CA ILE A 256 -12.06 7.24 -6.09
C ILE A 256 -12.12 6.12 -5.06
N THR A 257 -11.69 6.42 -3.85
CA THR A 257 -11.97 5.60 -2.66
C THR A 257 -12.58 6.45 -1.57
N SER A 258 -13.51 5.89 -0.83
CA SER A 258 -14.20 6.57 0.26
C SER A 258 -13.65 6.13 1.60
N HIS A 259 -13.30 7.10 2.42
CA HIS A 259 -12.80 6.91 3.77
C HIS A 259 -13.65 7.71 4.75
N ALA A 260 -13.54 7.41 6.04
CA ALA A 260 -14.16 8.20 7.08
C ALA A 260 -13.15 9.21 7.64
N ASP A 261 -13.58 10.44 7.91
CA ASP A 261 -12.81 11.37 8.74
C ASP A 261 -13.01 11.06 10.24
N LYS A 262 -12.38 11.85 11.12
CA LYS A 262 -12.48 11.69 12.57
C LYS A 262 -13.93 11.77 13.12
N ASP A 263 -14.81 12.46 12.39
CA ASP A 263 -16.21 12.67 12.73
C ASP A 263 -17.14 11.69 11.98
N ASN A 264 -16.55 10.67 11.35
CA ASN A 264 -17.21 9.63 10.53
C ASN A 264 -17.93 10.17 9.28
N ASN A 265 -17.56 11.36 8.81
CA ASN A 265 -18.06 11.88 7.53
C ASN A 265 -17.32 11.23 6.36
N ILE A 266 -18.02 11.12 5.23
CA ILE A 266 -17.43 10.56 4.01
C ILE A 266 -16.40 11.54 3.43
N VAL A 267 -15.22 11.02 3.13
CA VAL A 267 -14.17 11.70 2.38
C VAL A 267 -13.89 10.89 1.11
N TRP A 268 -14.00 11.50 -0.04
CA TRP A 268 -13.50 10.89 -1.28
C TRP A 268 -12.03 11.24 -1.46
N TYR A 269 -11.22 10.22 -1.71
CA TYR A 269 -9.80 10.32 -1.95
C TYR A 269 -9.52 9.99 -3.41
N LEU A 270 -9.06 10.99 -4.16
CA LEU A 270 -8.96 10.95 -5.62
C LEU A 270 -7.52 10.71 -6.07
N GLY A 271 -7.33 9.65 -6.85
CA GLY A 271 -6.06 9.24 -7.42
C GLY A 271 -6.14 9.01 -8.93
N GLY A 272 -5.34 8.08 -9.45
CA GLY A 272 -5.25 7.77 -10.87
C GLY A 272 -4.40 8.78 -11.64
N GLN A 273 -4.65 8.92 -12.95
CA GLN A 273 -3.92 9.86 -13.82
C GLN A 273 -4.05 11.32 -13.32
N LEU A 274 -5.18 11.68 -12.73
CA LEU A 274 -5.39 12.99 -12.08
C LEU A 274 -4.26 13.31 -11.09
N ALA A 275 -3.89 12.34 -10.22
CA ALA A 275 -2.85 12.53 -9.22
C ALA A 275 -1.43 12.44 -9.81
N GLU A 276 -1.21 11.55 -10.79
CA GLU A 276 0.09 11.40 -11.45
C GLU A 276 0.50 12.67 -12.21
N GLU A 277 -0.43 13.27 -12.94
CA GLU A 277 -0.20 14.53 -13.66
C GLU A 277 -0.21 15.75 -12.74
N GLY A 278 -0.81 15.63 -11.55
CA GLY A 278 -0.98 16.70 -10.57
C GLY A 278 0.32 17.26 -10.03
N ILE A 279 1.42 16.49 -10.08
CA ILE A 279 2.74 16.92 -9.61
C ILE A 279 3.28 18.18 -10.31
N LYS A 280 2.77 18.47 -11.51
CA LYS A 280 3.15 19.64 -12.32
C LYS A 280 2.24 20.84 -12.05
N ARG A 281 1.25 20.75 -11.14
CA ARG A 281 0.24 21.76 -10.85
C ARG A 281 0.43 22.29 -9.43
N THR A 282 0.12 23.56 -9.26
CA THR A 282 -0.10 24.13 -7.92
C THR A 282 -1.34 23.50 -7.28
N ASP A 283 -1.51 23.65 -5.97
CA ASP A 283 -2.68 23.09 -5.26
C ASP A 283 -4.00 23.63 -5.82
N SER A 284 -4.05 24.94 -6.09
CA SER A 284 -5.24 25.57 -6.68
C SER A 284 -5.56 25.03 -8.08
N GLU A 285 -4.55 24.82 -8.93
CA GLU A 285 -4.74 24.27 -10.27
C GLU A 285 -5.19 22.81 -10.20
N GLN A 286 -4.61 22.03 -9.28
CA GLN A 286 -4.97 20.62 -9.08
C GLN A 286 -6.42 20.50 -8.57
N ILE A 287 -6.83 21.33 -7.61
CA ILE A 287 -8.22 21.38 -7.12
C ILE A 287 -9.17 21.75 -8.27
N LYS A 288 -8.88 22.80 -9.04
CA LYS A 288 -9.71 23.20 -10.19
C LYS A 288 -9.80 22.10 -11.25
N LYS A 289 -8.73 21.33 -11.47
CA LYS A 289 -8.75 20.18 -12.38
C LYS A 289 -9.63 19.06 -11.82
N ALA A 290 -9.49 18.73 -10.54
CA ALA A 290 -10.31 17.72 -9.88
C ALA A 290 -11.80 18.07 -9.88
N GLN A 291 -12.16 19.33 -9.60
CA GLN A 291 -13.53 19.84 -9.68
C GLN A 291 -14.15 19.60 -11.08
N ARG A 292 -13.42 19.96 -12.14
CA ARG A 292 -13.86 19.72 -13.52
C ARG A 292 -14.00 18.23 -13.84
N GLU A 293 -13.05 17.40 -13.39
CA GLU A 293 -13.10 15.96 -13.60
C GLU A 293 -14.33 15.34 -12.92
N VAL A 294 -14.59 15.68 -11.66
CA VAL A 294 -15.75 15.13 -10.93
C VAL A 294 -17.06 15.66 -11.53
N ALA A 295 -17.16 16.95 -11.87
CA ALA A 295 -18.34 17.52 -12.49
C ALA A 295 -18.65 16.90 -13.86
N GLU A 296 -17.63 16.51 -14.63
CA GLU A 296 -17.81 15.83 -15.92
C GLU A 296 -18.22 14.36 -15.75
N LEU A 297 -17.58 13.65 -14.81
CA LEU A 297 -17.73 12.20 -14.65
C LEU A 297 -18.94 11.80 -13.80
N ILE A 298 -19.32 12.66 -12.85
CA ILE A 298 -20.42 12.43 -11.89
C ILE A 298 -21.22 13.72 -11.76
N PRO A 299 -21.87 14.21 -12.86
CA PRO A 299 -22.51 15.53 -12.89
C PRO A 299 -23.72 15.66 -11.94
N TRP A 300 -24.24 14.53 -11.44
CA TRP A 300 -25.33 14.52 -10.45
C TRP A 300 -24.82 14.65 -8.99
N GLN A 301 -23.50 14.64 -8.75
CA GLN A 301 -22.94 14.95 -7.43
C GLN A 301 -22.93 16.48 -7.25
N ASN A 302 -23.67 16.96 -6.24
CA ASN A 302 -23.58 18.38 -5.87
C ASN A 302 -22.21 18.69 -5.25
N LEU A 303 -21.52 19.69 -5.77
CA LEU A 303 -20.18 20.11 -5.34
C LEU A 303 -20.17 21.40 -4.52
N ASP A 304 -21.33 22.07 -4.31
CA ASP A 304 -21.41 23.40 -3.70
C ASP A 304 -20.90 23.45 -2.26
N ALA A 305 -21.18 22.40 -1.48
CA ALA A 305 -20.76 22.28 -0.08
C ALA A 305 -19.43 21.54 0.12
N VAL A 306 -18.76 21.15 -0.97
CA VAL A 306 -17.56 20.32 -0.91
C VAL A 306 -16.33 21.18 -0.59
N GLN A 307 -15.60 20.78 0.43
CA GLN A 307 -14.26 21.27 0.76
C GLN A 307 -13.22 20.41 0.04
N TRP A 308 -12.20 21.06 -0.52
CA TRP A 308 -11.17 20.42 -1.31
C TRP A 308 -9.80 20.66 -0.70
N ALA A 309 -8.96 19.63 -0.69
CA ALA A 309 -7.58 19.72 -0.29
C ALA A 309 -6.70 18.84 -1.19
N THR A 310 -5.43 19.18 -1.28
CA THR A 310 -4.40 18.36 -1.96
C THR A 310 -3.50 17.69 -0.94
N LEU A 311 -2.84 16.63 -1.36
CA LEU A 311 -1.86 15.90 -0.57
C LEU A 311 -0.74 15.40 -1.49
N ASP A 312 0.48 15.87 -1.26
CA ASP A 312 1.66 15.39 -1.95
C ASP A 312 2.19 14.11 -1.29
N ILE A 313 2.43 13.09 -2.08
CA ILE A 313 2.91 11.78 -1.63
C ILE A 313 4.11 11.38 -2.47
N ASN A 314 5.21 11.01 -1.82
CA ASN A 314 6.35 10.38 -2.49
C ASN A 314 6.28 8.86 -2.32
N ARG A 315 6.20 8.14 -3.43
CA ARG A 315 6.31 6.68 -3.45
C ARG A 315 7.75 6.29 -3.68
N ALA A 316 8.36 5.66 -2.68
CA ALA A 316 9.71 5.12 -2.78
C ALA A 316 9.66 3.72 -3.39
N GLU A 317 10.50 3.46 -4.36
CA GLU A 317 10.65 2.17 -5.04
C GLU A 317 12.07 2.02 -5.59
N VAL A 318 12.51 0.80 -5.86
CA VAL A 318 13.79 0.56 -6.49
C VAL A 318 13.86 1.25 -7.86
N GLN A 319 15.01 1.81 -8.20
CA GLN A 319 15.28 2.38 -9.49
C GLN A 319 15.95 1.33 -10.39
N TYR A 320 15.38 1.08 -11.56
CA TYR A 320 16.00 0.26 -12.60
C TYR A 320 16.73 1.16 -13.63
N ALA A 321 17.78 0.63 -14.26
CA ALA A 321 18.63 1.38 -15.17
C ALA A 321 17.88 2.02 -16.36
N ASP A 322 16.76 1.44 -16.79
CA ASP A 322 15.89 1.94 -17.85
C ASP A 322 14.78 2.88 -17.32
N GLY A 323 14.76 3.16 -16.01
CA GLY A 323 13.81 4.06 -15.36
C GLY A 323 12.37 3.58 -15.33
N HIS A 324 12.10 2.33 -15.74
CA HIS A 324 10.73 1.82 -15.67
C HIS A 324 10.29 1.57 -14.21
N ARG A 325 8.98 1.51 -14.01
CA ARG A 325 8.40 1.21 -12.72
C ARG A 325 8.49 -0.29 -12.43
N PRO A 326 8.89 -0.70 -11.21
CA PRO A 326 8.79 -2.10 -10.81
C PRO A 326 7.34 -2.61 -10.95
N ASP A 327 7.18 -3.74 -11.61
CA ASP A 327 5.87 -4.41 -11.74
C ASP A 327 5.46 -5.11 -10.45
N THR A 328 6.45 -5.56 -9.67
CA THR A 328 6.28 -6.30 -8.41
C THR A 328 7.06 -5.63 -7.27
N PHE A 329 7.14 -6.27 -6.10
CA PHE A 329 8.02 -5.87 -4.99
C PHE A 329 9.50 -6.03 -5.38
N PHE A 330 10.36 -5.43 -4.56
CA PHE A 330 11.80 -5.66 -4.60
C PHE A 330 12.29 -6.14 -3.23
N ALA A 331 13.15 -7.16 -3.22
CA ALA A 331 13.97 -7.55 -2.09
C ALA A 331 15.34 -7.97 -2.64
N GLY A 332 16.38 -7.26 -2.24
CA GLY A 332 17.76 -7.53 -2.62
C GLY A 332 18.65 -7.66 -1.39
N GLU A 333 19.50 -8.67 -1.37
CA GLU A 333 20.42 -8.98 -0.28
C GLU A 333 21.85 -8.65 -0.70
N GLN A 334 22.57 -7.99 0.20
CA GLN A 334 24.01 -7.83 0.12
C GLN A 334 24.59 -8.05 1.52
N ASP A 335 25.44 -9.07 1.67
CA ASP A 335 25.97 -9.53 2.95
C ASP A 335 24.84 -9.88 3.94
N ASP A 336 24.77 -9.21 5.09
CA ASP A 336 23.73 -9.41 6.09
C ASP A 336 22.61 -8.36 6.03
N ILE A 337 22.56 -7.55 4.96
CA ILE A 337 21.58 -6.49 4.77
C ILE A 337 20.66 -6.82 3.61
N ILE A 338 19.35 -6.72 3.86
CA ILE A 338 18.31 -6.87 2.85
C ILE A 338 17.60 -5.53 2.69
N ALA A 339 17.63 -4.96 1.48
CA ALA A 339 16.83 -3.77 1.16
C ALA A 339 15.54 -4.18 0.44
N ALA A 340 14.39 -3.65 0.87
CA ALA A 340 13.10 -4.08 0.33
C ALA A 340 12.08 -2.95 0.21
N TRP A 341 11.26 -3.02 -0.87
CA TRP A 341 10.12 -2.15 -1.13
C TRP A 341 8.94 -2.96 -1.67
N PRO A 342 7.74 -2.83 -1.10
CA PRO A 342 6.56 -3.57 -1.56
C PRO A 342 5.99 -3.00 -2.87
N THR A 343 6.38 -1.79 -3.28
CA THR A 343 5.87 -1.02 -4.43
C THR A 343 4.36 -0.75 -4.40
N LYS A 344 3.56 -1.67 -3.87
CA LYS A 344 2.10 -1.59 -3.69
C LYS A 344 1.72 -2.21 -2.36
N LEU A 345 0.68 -1.65 -1.70
CA LEU A 345 0.12 -2.19 -0.46
C LEU A 345 -0.20 -3.69 -0.58
N ALA A 346 -0.85 -4.06 -1.69
CA ALA A 346 -1.30 -5.44 -1.93
C ALA A 346 -0.17 -6.48 -1.97
N LEU A 347 1.07 -6.08 -2.26
CA LEU A 347 2.21 -6.97 -2.40
C LEU A 347 2.97 -7.26 -1.09
N ALA A 348 2.52 -6.72 0.03
CA ALA A 348 3.15 -6.97 1.33
C ALA A 348 3.27 -8.48 1.68
N PRO A 349 2.26 -9.34 1.42
CA PRO A 349 2.38 -10.79 1.63
C PRO A 349 3.52 -11.42 0.84
N MET A 350 3.60 -11.12 -0.46
CA MET A 350 4.63 -11.68 -1.33
C MET A 350 6.03 -11.25 -0.91
N LEU A 351 6.18 -9.97 -0.56
CA LEU A 351 7.45 -9.46 -0.06
C LEU A 351 7.85 -10.17 1.23
N ALA A 352 6.94 -10.33 2.18
CA ALA A 352 7.21 -11.03 3.43
C ALA A 352 7.59 -12.51 3.20
N GLN A 353 6.97 -13.18 2.23
CA GLN A 353 7.33 -14.54 1.84
C GLN A 353 8.77 -14.60 1.28
N GLN A 354 9.15 -13.67 0.40
CA GLN A 354 10.50 -13.58 -0.12
C GLN A 354 11.54 -13.33 0.98
N ILE A 355 11.20 -12.46 1.96
CA ILE A 355 12.08 -12.23 3.11
C ILE A 355 12.26 -13.51 3.94
N LEU A 356 11.18 -14.28 4.19
CA LEU A 356 11.29 -15.56 4.90
C LEU A 356 12.23 -16.53 4.18
N GLU A 357 12.21 -16.56 2.86
CA GLU A 357 13.12 -17.39 2.07
C GLU A 357 14.57 -16.92 2.23
N LEU A 358 14.83 -15.60 2.16
CA LEU A 358 16.17 -15.03 2.34
C LEU A 358 16.75 -15.27 3.75
N VAL A 359 15.92 -15.30 4.77
CA VAL A 359 16.38 -15.54 6.15
C VAL A 359 16.31 -17.01 6.57
N SER A 360 15.84 -17.91 5.72
CA SER A 360 15.61 -19.33 6.08
C SER A 360 16.86 -20.07 6.52
N GLY A 361 18.04 -19.61 6.07
CA GLY A 361 19.34 -20.21 6.41
C GLY A 361 19.94 -19.79 7.75
N ILE A 362 19.34 -18.81 8.45
CA ILE A 362 19.85 -18.39 9.75
C ILE A 362 19.30 -19.26 10.88
N GLU A 363 20.16 -19.59 11.84
CA GLU A 363 19.76 -20.32 13.04
C GLU A 363 18.90 -19.42 13.95
N LYS A 364 17.77 -19.93 14.43
CA LYS A 364 16.87 -19.20 15.33
C LYS A 364 17.39 -19.24 16.76
N THR A 365 17.47 -18.07 17.40
CA THR A 365 17.82 -18.00 18.82
C THR A 365 16.63 -18.42 19.69
N THR A 366 16.91 -19.24 20.70
CA THR A 366 15.89 -19.69 21.66
C THR A 366 15.63 -18.67 22.77
N SER A 367 16.42 -17.60 22.85
CA SER A 367 16.28 -16.56 23.87
C SER A 367 15.02 -15.73 23.63
N ALA A 368 14.17 -15.59 24.64
CA ALA A 368 13.09 -14.63 24.60
C ALA A 368 13.63 -13.19 24.44
N LEU A 369 12.88 -12.32 23.76
CA LEU A 369 13.19 -10.89 23.80
C LEU A 369 13.15 -10.43 25.25
N PRO A 370 14.13 -9.61 25.70
CA PRO A 370 14.12 -9.11 27.06
C PRO A 370 12.87 -8.29 27.34
N ASP A 371 12.26 -8.46 28.51
CA ASP A 371 11.05 -7.70 28.96
C ASP A 371 11.24 -6.18 29.03
N TRP A 372 12.50 -5.72 28.92
CA TRP A 372 12.83 -4.29 28.91
C TRP A 372 12.96 -3.67 27.51
N LEU A 373 12.82 -4.44 26.45
CA LEU A 373 12.57 -3.83 25.14
C LEU A 373 11.23 -3.12 25.23
N PRO A 374 11.23 -1.77 25.08
CA PRO A 374 10.07 -0.94 25.37
C PRO A 374 8.87 -1.22 24.47
#